data_127a518da142e394e54d6088ccc8ecfc
#
_entry.id   127a518da142e394e54d6088ccc8ecfc
#
_cell.length_a   1.000
_cell.length_b   1.000
_cell.length_c   1.000
_cell.angle_alpha   90.00
_cell.angle_beta   90.00
_cell.angle_gamma   90.00
#
_symmetry.space_group_name_H-M   'P 1'
#
loop_
_entity.id
_entity.type
_entity.pdbx_description
1 polymer ?
#
loop_
_entity_poly.entity_id
_entity_poly.type
_entity_poly.pdbx_seq_one_letter_code
_entity_poly.pdbx_strand_id
1 'polypeptide(L)'
;MTFVGSITDREKLTDYYAASDLFLFPSLYDNAPLVVREAAALHTPAVMAKGATAATILRDGENGFLVDNDPDKMAELLRELVHDPERVHRVGVQASKTIVRSWEDCVEEVIDRYNSLLRSRGLPLIERPA
;
A
#
# COMPACT_ATOMS: atom_id res chain seq x y z
N MET A 1 20.90 0.22 13.66
CA MET A 1 20.43 -0.05 12.28
C MET A 1 20.94 -1.40 11.84
N THR A 2 20.09 -2.28 11.32
CA THR A 2 20.46 -3.64 10.90
C THR A 2 20.17 -3.79 9.41
N PHE A 3 21.14 -4.26 8.63
CA PHE A 3 20.99 -4.58 7.21
C PHE A 3 20.77 -6.09 7.06
N VAL A 4 19.61 -6.52 6.60
CA VAL A 4 19.26 -7.93 6.46
C VAL A 4 19.53 -8.50 5.06
N GLY A 5 19.92 -7.65 4.12
CA GLY A 5 20.16 -8.04 2.72
C GLY A 5 18.88 -8.39 1.96
N SER A 6 19.02 -9.12 0.86
CA SER A 6 17.90 -9.59 0.04
C SER A 6 17.20 -10.77 0.70
N ILE A 7 15.87 -10.70 0.81
CA ILE A 7 15.04 -11.78 1.37
C ILE A 7 14.22 -12.36 0.22
N THR A 8 14.48 -13.61 -0.13
CA THR A 8 13.76 -14.35 -1.18
C THR A 8 12.68 -15.27 -0.62
N ASP A 9 12.78 -15.59 0.68
CA ASP A 9 11.79 -16.37 1.41
C ASP A 9 10.57 -15.50 1.73
N ARG A 10 9.41 -15.89 1.21
CA ARG A 10 8.14 -15.15 1.35
C ARG A 10 7.62 -15.15 2.79
N GLU A 11 7.73 -16.25 3.51
CA GLU A 11 7.28 -16.34 4.90
C GLU A 11 8.12 -15.42 5.78
N LYS A 12 9.43 -15.47 5.61
CA LYS A 12 10.36 -14.60 6.33
C LYS A 12 10.13 -13.10 6.01
N LEU A 13 9.82 -12.76 4.76
CA LEU A 13 9.48 -11.39 4.39
C LEU A 13 8.18 -10.92 5.07
N THR A 14 7.18 -11.81 5.13
CA THR A 14 5.92 -11.57 5.84
C THR A 14 6.16 -11.31 7.33
N ASP A 15 7.04 -12.09 7.97
CA ASP A 15 7.41 -11.89 9.38
C ASP A 15 8.05 -10.52 9.62
N TYR A 16 8.90 -10.05 8.70
CA TYR A 16 9.48 -8.70 8.80
C TYR A 16 8.43 -7.60 8.71
N TYR A 17 7.46 -7.70 7.81
CA TYR A 17 6.36 -6.73 7.77
C TYR A 17 5.52 -6.79 9.04
N ALA A 18 5.13 -7.99 9.48
CA ALA A 18 4.30 -8.18 10.67
C ALA A 18 4.97 -7.70 11.97
N ALA A 19 6.31 -7.76 12.04
CA ALA A 19 7.10 -7.30 13.17
C ALA A 19 7.43 -5.80 13.12
N SER A 20 7.07 -5.10 12.03
CA SER A 20 7.40 -3.70 11.83
C SER A 20 6.22 -2.79 12.18
N ASP A 21 6.49 -1.68 12.85
CA ASP A 21 5.48 -0.65 13.12
C ASP A 21 5.20 0.24 11.90
N LEU A 22 6.21 0.47 11.07
CA LEU A 22 6.15 1.35 9.89
C LEU A 22 6.93 0.77 8.72
N PHE A 23 6.43 0.97 7.51
CA PHE A 23 7.12 0.66 6.28
C PHE A 23 7.57 1.95 5.58
N LEU A 24 8.86 2.23 5.58
CA LEU A 24 9.44 3.42 4.95
C LEU A 24 9.70 3.13 3.46
N PHE A 25 8.99 3.85 2.59
CA PHE A 25 9.12 3.69 1.14
C PHE A 25 9.36 5.06 0.46
N PRO A 26 10.59 5.60 0.50
CA PRO A 26 10.92 6.94 0.00
C PRO A 26 11.10 7.00 -1.52
N SER A 27 10.60 6.02 -2.28
CA SER A 27 10.67 6.00 -3.73
C SER A 27 9.79 7.10 -4.34
N LEU A 28 10.35 7.88 -5.26
CA LEU A 28 9.60 8.93 -5.98
C LEU A 28 8.90 8.39 -7.24
N TYR A 29 9.46 7.35 -7.84
CA TYR A 29 9.04 6.82 -9.15
C TYR A 29 8.76 5.33 -9.06
N ASP A 30 7.54 5.00 -8.69
CA ASP A 30 7.03 3.63 -8.72
C ASP A 30 5.52 3.67 -9.03
N ASN A 31 5.09 2.95 -10.04
CA ASN A 31 3.71 3.03 -10.51
C ASN A 31 2.72 2.23 -9.66
N ALA A 32 3.14 1.09 -9.11
CA ALA A 32 2.26 0.22 -8.34
C ALA A 32 3.07 -0.69 -7.40
N PRO A 33 3.65 -0.14 -6.32
CA PRO A 33 4.51 -0.91 -5.44
C PRO A 33 3.71 -1.98 -4.68
N LEU A 34 3.88 -3.26 -5.07
CA LEU A 34 3.24 -4.38 -4.37
C LEU A 34 3.68 -4.44 -2.90
N VAL A 35 4.93 -4.07 -2.63
CA VAL A 35 5.50 -4.03 -1.27
C VAL A 35 4.69 -3.14 -0.30
N VAL A 36 4.11 -2.04 -0.78
CA VAL A 36 3.23 -1.17 0.03
C VAL A 36 1.91 -1.89 0.37
N ARG A 37 1.38 -2.68 -0.57
CA ARG A 37 0.16 -3.48 -0.36
C ARG A 37 0.44 -4.68 0.54
N GLU A 38 1.61 -5.31 0.41
CA GLU A 38 2.07 -6.40 1.27
C GLU A 38 2.22 -5.93 2.72
N ALA A 39 2.88 -4.79 2.95
CA ALA A 39 2.97 -4.19 4.28
C ALA A 39 1.58 -3.83 4.86
N ALA A 40 0.72 -3.20 4.06
CA ALA A 40 -0.63 -2.83 4.47
C ALA A 40 -1.49 -4.06 4.86
N ALA A 41 -1.34 -5.19 4.17
CA ALA A 41 -2.04 -6.43 4.49
C ALA A 41 -1.73 -6.96 5.91
N LEU A 42 -0.56 -6.58 6.43
CA LEU A 42 -0.09 -6.95 7.77
C LEU A 42 -0.23 -5.80 8.78
N HIS A 43 -1.08 -4.82 8.48
CA HIS A 43 -1.35 -3.64 9.30
C HIS A 43 -0.13 -2.73 9.51
N THR A 44 0.87 -2.81 8.63
CA THR A 44 2.08 -1.98 8.68
C THR A 44 1.89 -0.79 7.73
N PRO A 45 1.60 0.41 8.25
CA PRO A 45 1.33 1.56 7.41
C PRO A 45 2.60 2.08 6.75
N ALA A 46 2.48 2.49 5.48
CA ALA A 46 3.60 3.05 4.74
C ALA A 46 3.80 4.54 5.04
N VAL A 47 5.07 4.96 5.06
CA VAL A 47 5.48 6.37 5.01
C VAL A 47 6.10 6.62 3.65
N MET A 48 5.52 7.56 2.87
CA MET A 48 5.94 7.85 1.51
C MET A 48 6.17 9.36 1.29
N ALA A 49 6.97 9.68 0.29
CA ALA A 49 7.19 11.07 -0.09
C ALA A 49 5.95 11.65 -0.78
N LYS A 50 5.55 12.89 -0.42
CA LYS A 50 4.52 13.65 -1.14
C LYS A 50 4.94 13.85 -2.60
N GLY A 51 3.99 13.69 -3.51
CA GLY A 51 4.24 13.83 -4.95
C GLY A 51 4.88 12.61 -5.61
N ALA A 52 5.22 11.56 -4.87
CA ALA A 52 5.63 10.29 -5.46
C ALA A 52 4.47 9.69 -6.27
N THR A 53 4.77 9.06 -7.42
CA THR A 53 3.75 8.48 -8.30
C THR A 53 2.91 7.42 -7.60
N ALA A 54 3.51 6.63 -6.73
CA ALA A 54 2.85 5.60 -5.94
C ALA A 54 2.08 6.13 -4.72
N ALA A 55 2.35 7.36 -4.27
CA ALA A 55 1.72 7.95 -3.09
C ALA A 55 0.22 8.25 -3.27
N THR A 56 -0.29 8.18 -4.51
CA THR A 56 -1.71 8.41 -4.83
C THR A 56 -2.66 7.39 -4.19
N ILE A 57 -2.16 6.24 -3.74
CA ILE A 57 -2.95 5.25 -3.01
C ILE A 57 -3.09 5.57 -1.52
N LEU A 58 -2.28 6.51 -1.01
CA LEU A 58 -2.29 6.92 0.39
C LEU A 58 -3.14 8.18 0.60
N ARG A 59 -3.80 8.20 1.75
CA ARG A 59 -4.41 9.38 2.35
C ARG A 59 -3.69 9.64 3.67
N ASP A 60 -3.05 10.82 3.76
CA ASP A 60 -2.20 11.17 4.89
C ASP A 60 -2.95 11.10 6.23
N GLY A 61 -2.38 10.36 7.18
CA GLY A 61 -2.94 10.13 8.52
C GLY A 61 -4.17 9.22 8.55
N GLU A 62 -4.70 8.77 7.40
CA GLU A 62 -5.85 7.86 7.31
C GLU A 62 -5.39 6.41 7.06
N ASN A 63 -4.67 6.15 5.97
CA ASN A 63 -4.23 4.81 5.58
C ASN A 63 -2.73 4.73 5.28
N GLY A 64 -1.97 5.72 5.66
CA GLY A 64 -0.53 5.85 5.54
C GLY A 64 -0.11 7.26 5.91
N PHE A 65 1.17 7.56 5.76
CA PHE A 65 1.72 8.86 6.09
C PHE A 65 2.45 9.45 4.88
N LEU A 66 2.22 10.72 4.62
CA LEU A 66 2.86 11.46 3.54
C LEU A 66 3.74 12.56 4.12
N VAL A 67 4.98 12.61 3.70
CA VAL A 67 5.97 13.59 4.16
C VAL A 67 6.65 14.25 2.97
N ASP A 68 7.11 15.47 3.14
CA ASP A 68 7.91 16.13 2.11
C ASP A 68 9.19 15.32 1.85
N ASN A 69 9.68 15.29 0.59
CA ASN A 69 10.90 14.55 0.24
C ASN A 69 12.15 15.25 0.78
N ASP A 70 12.27 15.25 2.09
CA ASP A 70 13.30 15.91 2.87
C ASP A 70 13.67 15.01 4.06
N PRO A 71 14.98 14.69 4.26
CA PRO A 71 15.41 13.81 5.35
C PRO A 71 15.07 14.33 6.75
N ASP A 72 15.13 15.65 6.96
CA ASP A 72 14.85 16.26 8.26
C ASP A 72 13.36 16.17 8.57
N LYS A 73 12.52 16.42 7.59
CA LYS A 73 11.06 16.25 7.70
C LYS A 73 10.65 14.79 7.92
N MET A 74 11.31 13.85 7.25
CA MET A 74 11.12 12.43 7.50
C MET A 74 11.48 12.06 8.94
N ALA A 75 12.64 12.52 9.43
CA ALA A 75 13.08 12.26 10.79
C ALA A 75 12.15 12.91 11.83
N GLU A 76 11.59 14.09 11.54
CA GLU A 76 10.62 14.80 12.39
C GLU A 76 9.32 13.98 12.51
N LEU A 77 8.76 13.54 11.38
CA LEU A 77 7.57 12.68 11.36
C LEU A 77 7.79 11.36 12.11
N LEU A 78 8.93 10.70 11.88
CA LEU A 78 9.21 9.44 12.56
C LEU A 78 9.31 9.60 14.08
N ARG A 79 9.92 10.69 14.57
CA ARG A 79 9.95 10.99 16.02
C ARG A 79 8.53 11.21 16.58
N GLU A 80 7.67 11.91 15.85
CA GLU A 80 6.27 12.07 16.22
C GLU A 80 5.55 10.73 16.33
N LEU A 81 5.67 9.87 15.30
CA LEU A 81 4.98 8.58 15.24
C LEU A 81 5.45 7.59 16.30
N VAL A 82 6.74 7.59 16.66
CA VAL A 82 7.27 6.76 17.76
C VAL A 82 6.60 7.08 19.11
N HIS A 83 6.16 8.32 19.31
CA HIS A 83 5.47 8.72 20.53
C HIS A 83 3.94 8.54 20.48
N ASP A 84 3.38 8.10 19.35
CA ASP A 84 1.95 7.84 19.14
C ASP A 84 1.68 6.48 18.48
N PRO A 85 2.00 5.36 19.17
CA PRO A 85 1.80 4.02 18.63
C PRO A 85 0.32 3.70 18.36
N GLU A 86 -0.61 4.30 19.08
CA GLU A 86 -2.05 4.12 18.85
C GLU A 86 -2.47 4.70 17.49
N ARG A 87 -1.94 5.85 17.12
CA ARG A 87 -2.15 6.45 15.79
C ARG A 87 -1.58 5.56 14.70
N VAL A 88 -0.35 5.06 14.87
CA VAL A 88 0.29 4.15 13.93
C VAL A 88 -0.54 2.90 13.73
N HIS A 89 -0.97 2.25 14.80
CA HIS A 89 -1.81 1.04 14.73
C HIS A 89 -3.14 1.32 14.03
N ARG A 90 -3.84 2.39 14.39
CA ARG A 90 -5.13 2.77 13.77
C ARG A 90 -4.98 2.99 12.27
N VAL A 91 -3.92 3.68 11.84
CA VAL A 91 -3.61 3.92 10.42
C VAL A 91 -3.28 2.62 9.71
N GLY A 92 -2.53 1.71 10.35
CA GLY A 92 -2.22 0.38 9.81
C GLY A 92 -3.47 -0.48 9.58
N VAL A 93 -4.39 -0.51 10.54
CA VAL A 93 -5.69 -1.19 10.38
C VAL A 93 -6.49 -0.58 9.23
N GLN A 94 -6.44 0.73 9.06
CA GLN A 94 -7.14 1.38 7.96
C GLN A 94 -6.45 1.13 6.61
N ALA A 95 -5.12 1.05 6.59
CA ALA A 95 -4.36 0.67 5.41
C ALA A 95 -4.77 -0.72 4.88
N SER A 96 -4.89 -1.71 5.75
CA SER A 96 -5.29 -3.07 5.36
C SER A 96 -6.68 -3.12 4.73
N LYS A 97 -7.60 -2.24 5.12
CA LYS A 97 -8.96 -2.19 4.59
C LYS A 97 -9.10 -1.42 3.26
N THR A 98 -8.19 -0.49 2.99
CA THR A 98 -8.36 0.47 1.89
C THR A 98 -7.31 0.35 0.79
N ILE A 99 -6.14 -0.23 1.10
CA ILE A 99 -5.03 -0.37 0.14
C ILE A 99 -4.96 -1.79 -0.43
N VAL A 100 -5.29 -2.78 0.39
CA VAL A 100 -5.24 -4.19 -0.02
C VAL A 100 -6.38 -4.48 -0.99
N ARG A 101 -6.04 -5.20 -2.06
CA ARG A 101 -7.00 -5.70 -3.04
C ARG A 101 -6.66 -7.15 -3.36
N SER A 102 -7.65 -8.02 -3.37
CA SER A 102 -7.47 -9.39 -3.83
C SER A 102 -7.31 -9.44 -5.36
N TRP A 103 -6.79 -10.53 -5.87
CA TRP A 103 -6.76 -10.78 -7.31
C TRP A 103 -8.16 -10.95 -7.87
N GLU A 104 -9.06 -11.53 -7.09
CA GLU A 104 -10.47 -11.69 -7.42
C GLU A 104 -11.12 -10.33 -7.65
N ASP A 105 -10.97 -9.36 -6.73
CA ASP A 105 -11.48 -7.99 -6.89
C ASP A 105 -10.91 -7.32 -8.14
N CYS A 106 -9.62 -7.53 -8.44
CA CYS A 106 -8.99 -6.97 -9.62
C CYS A 106 -9.57 -7.56 -10.92
N VAL A 107 -9.79 -8.88 -10.96
CA VAL A 107 -10.38 -9.57 -12.10
C VAL A 107 -11.82 -9.13 -12.32
N GLU A 108 -12.62 -9.03 -11.27
CA GLU A 108 -13.99 -8.53 -11.35
C GLU A 108 -14.06 -7.12 -11.93
N GLU A 109 -13.23 -6.22 -11.44
CA GLU A 109 -13.16 -4.85 -11.98
C GLU A 109 -12.79 -4.84 -13.46
N VAL A 110 -11.83 -5.67 -13.89
CA VAL A 110 -11.44 -5.78 -15.30
C VAL A 110 -12.60 -6.29 -16.14
N ILE A 111 -13.30 -7.33 -15.70
CA ILE A 111 -14.49 -7.87 -16.38
C ILE A 111 -15.56 -6.79 -16.51
N ASP A 112 -15.84 -6.04 -15.47
CA ASP A 112 -16.84 -4.98 -15.49
C ASP A 112 -16.46 -3.85 -16.48
N ARG A 113 -15.18 -3.47 -16.53
CA ARG A 113 -14.68 -2.49 -17.52
C ARG A 113 -14.84 -3.00 -18.95
N TYR A 114 -14.47 -4.26 -19.22
CA TYR A 114 -14.69 -4.87 -20.54
C TYR A 114 -16.16 -4.95 -20.89
N ASN A 115 -17.02 -5.40 -19.97
CA ASN A 115 -18.45 -5.49 -20.21
C ASN A 115 -19.08 -4.12 -20.47
N SER A 116 -18.60 -3.08 -19.84
CA SER A 116 -19.02 -1.70 -20.13
C SER A 116 -18.69 -1.28 -21.57
N LEU A 117 -17.49 -1.60 -22.03
CA LEU A 117 -17.08 -1.35 -23.42
C LEU A 117 -17.85 -2.21 -24.44
N LEU A 118 -18.10 -3.48 -24.13
CA LEU A 118 -18.86 -4.38 -25.00
C LEU A 118 -20.31 -3.92 -25.15
N ARG A 119 -20.96 -3.50 -24.06
CA ARG A 119 -22.31 -2.91 -24.09
C ARG A 119 -22.38 -1.69 -24.99
N SER A 120 -21.41 -0.79 -24.89
CA SER A 120 -21.39 0.42 -25.73
C SER A 120 -21.26 0.13 -27.23
N ARG A 121 -20.84 -1.08 -27.59
CA ARG A 121 -20.65 -1.56 -28.98
C ARG A 121 -21.70 -2.59 -29.41
N GLY A 122 -22.68 -2.92 -28.57
CA GLY A 122 -23.71 -3.92 -28.85
C GLY A 122 -23.15 -5.35 -28.98
N LEU A 123 -22.03 -5.66 -28.33
CA LEU A 123 -21.38 -6.97 -28.35
C LEU A 123 -21.77 -7.83 -27.15
N PRO A 124 -21.68 -9.17 -27.27
CA PRO A 124 -21.98 -10.07 -26.15
C PRO A 124 -21.03 -9.84 -24.98
N LEU A 125 -21.57 -10.00 -23.75
CA LEU A 125 -20.83 -9.77 -22.53
C LEU A 125 -19.99 -10.98 -22.13
N ILE A 126 -18.92 -10.73 -21.36
CA ILE A 126 -18.11 -11.77 -20.73
C ILE A 126 -18.89 -12.31 -19.54
N GLU A 127 -19.11 -13.63 -19.51
CA GLU A 127 -19.70 -14.31 -18.35
C GLU A 127 -18.68 -14.39 -17.21
N ARG A 128 -19.13 -14.21 -15.96
CA ARG A 128 -18.29 -14.40 -14.80
C ARG A 128 -18.06 -15.90 -14.58
N PRO A 129 -16.83 -16.33 -14.29
CA PRO A 129 -16.58 -17.71 -13.87
C PRO A 129 -17.38 -18.02 -12.60
N ALA A 130 -17.96 -19.22 -12.55
CA ALA A 130 -18.73 -19.71 -11.40
C ALA A 130 -17.84 -19.91 -10.17
#